data_ce25316bf71d47434a8803ef89d734d9
#
_entry.id   ce25316bf71d47434a8803ef89d734d9
#
_cell.length_a   1.000
_cell.length_b   1.000
_cell.length_c   1.000
_cell.angle_alpha   90.00
_cell.angle_beta   90.00
_cell.angle_gamma   90.00
#
_symmetry.space_group_name_H-M   'P 1'
#
loop_
_entity.id
_entity.type
_entity.pdbx_description
1 polymer ?
#
loop_
_entity_poly.entity_id
_entity_poly.type
_entity_poly.pdbx_seq_one_letter_code
_entity_poly.pdbx_strand_id
1 'polypeptide(L)'
;MTTPKTIADLIEHRYGISSGAGADMPAEGELASILSHRTHRRFTDQPVPDELLEVLLAAAFSAPGKSDLQQGSVVIVRDADKRKAIADLMPAMPWIGTCPVMMIFLGDSRRIRRICEMRGKPFANDHLDAFLNAAVDSGLVLMNFIRAAEAVGLGCCPIS
;
A
#
# COMPACT_ATOMS: atom_id res chain seq x y z
N MET A 1 6.83 -29.05 2.95
CA MET A 1 6.59 -28.39 1.64
C MET A 1 7.96 -28.03 1.07
N THR A 2 8.23 -28.37 -0.18
CA THR A 2 9.47 -27.99 -0.87
C THR A 2 9.45 -26.49 -1.19
N THR A 3 10.61 -25.84 -1.08
CA THR A 3 10.72 -24.41 -1.46
C THR A 3 10.48 -24.28 -2.96
N PRO A 4 9.60 -23.36 -3.40
CA PRO A 4 9.39 -23.09 -4.83
C PRO A 4 10.68 -22.71 -5.54
N LYS A 5 10.94 -23.31 -6.71
CA LYS A 5 12.16 -23.06 -7.50
C LYS A 5 11.86 -22.25 -8.77
N THR A 6 10.62 -22.31 -9.25
CA THR A 6 10.18 -21.64 -10.46
C THR A 6 8.95 -20.76 -10.19
N ILE A 7 8.67 -19.86 -11.13
CA ILE A 7 7.43 -19.07 -11.11
C ILE A 7 6.20 -19.97 -11.17
N ALA A 8 6.27 -21.08 -11.95
CA ALA A 8 5.19 -22.08 -11.98
C ALA A 8 4.90 -22.68 -10.59
N ASP A 9 5.95 -23.01 -9.83
CA ASP A 9 5.79 -23.53 -8.46
C ASP A 9 5.11 -22.49 -7.53
N LEU A 10 5.42 -21.19 -7.69
CA LEU A 10 4.79 -20.11 -6.93
C LEU A 10 3.33 -19.95 -7.28
N ILE A 11 2.97 -20.05 -8.57
CA ILE A 11 1.59 -20.01 -9.05
C ILE A 11 0.81 -21.20 -8.47
N GLU A 12 1.34 -22.41 -8.57
CA GLU A 12 0.71 -23.59 -8.01
C GLU A 12 0.54 -23.50 -6.49
N HIS A 13 1.58 -23.06 -5.77
CA HIS A 13 1.50 -22.86 -4.32
C HIS A 13 0.44 -21.83 -3.92
N ARG A 14 0.26 -20.77 -4.72
CA ARG A 14 -0.69 -19.69 -4.41
C ARG A 14 -2.12 -20.05 -4.75
N TYR A 15 -2.34 -20.67 -5.89
CA TYR A 15 -3.69 -20.88 -6.46
C TYR A 15 -4.15 -22.33 -6.44
N GLY A 16 -3.28 -23.29 -6.10
CA GLY A 16 -3.60 -24.71 -6.10
C GLY A 16 -3.79 -25.30 -7.52
N ILE A 17 -3.32 -24.61 -8.56
CA ILE A 17 -3.52 -24.99 -9.95
C ILE A 17 -2.15 -24.99 -10.64
N SER A 18 -1.76 -26.15 -11.21
CA SER A 18 -0.57 -26.25 -12.03
C SER A 18 -0.92 -25.87 -13.48
N SER A 19 -0.40 -24.74 -13.94
CA SER A 19 -0.62 -24.25 -15.31
C SER A 19 0.58 -24.49 -16.23
N GLY A 20 1.75 -24.84 -15.66
CA GLY A 20 3.04 -24.91 -16.38
C GLY A 20 3.58 -23.54 -16.81
N ALA A 21 2.82 -22.45 -16.68
CA ALA A 21 3.27 -21.11 -17.01
C ALA A 21 4.42 -20.68 -16.07
N GLY A 22 5.55 -20.25 -16.63
CA GLY A 22 6.73 -19.86 -15.87
C GLY A 22 7.61 -21.02 -15.39
N ALA A 23 7.49 -22.23 -15.98
CA ALA A 23 8.32 -23.38 -15.62
C ALA A 23 9.82 -23.13 -15.89
N ASP A 24 10.15 -22.32 -16.88
CA ASP A 24 11.52 -21.94 -17.23
C ASP A 24 11.99 -20.64 -16.54
N MET A 25 11.16 -20.04 -15.69
CA MET A 25 11.45 -18.80 -14.98
C MET A 25 11.82 -19.12 -13.52
N PRO A 26 13.01 -18.72 -13.03
CA PRO A 26 13.38 -18.95 -11.64
C PRO A 26 12.47 -18.17 -10.69
N ALA A 27 12.24 -18.71 -9.47
CA ALA A 27 11.45 -18.06 -8.42
C ALA A 27 12.23 -16.92 -7.74
N GLU A 28 12.65 -15.94 -8.54
CA GLU A 28 13.48 -14.80 -8.13
C GLU A 28 12.95 -13.48 -8.66
N GLY A 29 13.41 -12.37 -8.08
CA GLY A 29 13.09 -11.02 -8.52
C GLY A 29 11.66 -10.58 -8.20
N GLU A 30 11.20 -9.55 -8.93
CA GLU A 30 9.94 -8.86 -8.63
C GLU A 30 8.71 -9.74 -8.81
N LEU A 31 8.66 -10.57 -9.85
CA LEU A 31 7.53 -11.49 -10.07
C LEU A 31 7.38 -12.50 -8.93
N ALA A 32 8.51 -13.07 -8.49
CA ALA A 32 8.50 -14.00 -7.36
C ALA A 32 8.04 -13.30 -6.07
N SER A 33 8.50 -12.08 -5.84
CA SER A 33 8.08 -11.27 -4.70
C SER A 33 6.58 -10.95 -4.74
N ILE A 34 6.02 -10.58 -5.90
CA ILE A 34 4.57 -10.35 -6.07
C ILE A 34 3.78 -11.63 -5.79
N LEU A 35 4.18 -12.76 -6.36
CA LEU A 35 3.49 -14.05 -6.17
C LEU A 35 3.60 -14.58 -4.74
N SER A 36 4.65 -14.19 -4.02
CA SER A 36 4.90 -14.59 -2.63
C SER A 36 4.27 -13.64 -1.60
N HIS A 37 3.66 -12.54 -2.02
CA HIS A 37 3.05 -11.55 -1.13
C HIS A 37 2.14 -12.21 -0.08
N ARG A 38 2.28 -11.75 1.16
CA ARG A 38 1.44 -12.16 2.31
C ARG A 38 1.09 -10.95 3.17
N THR A 39 -0.09 -10.96 3.75
CA THR A 39 -0.48 -10.01 4.79
C THR A 39 0.10 -10.45 6.13
N HIS A 40 0.82 -9.55 6.80
CA HIS A 40 1.49 -9.80 8.08
C HIS A 40 0.71 -9.15 9.23
N ARG A 41 0.30 -9.96 10.23
CA ARG A 41 -0.45 -9.53 11.40
C ARG A 41 0.31 -9.68 12.72
N ARG A 42 1.61 -9.98 12.64
CA ARG A 42 2.52 -10.03 13.77
C ARG A 42 3.67 -9.09 13.49
N PHE A 43 3.87 -8.14 14.36
CA PHE A 43 4.92 -7.14 14.25
C PHE A 43 5.91 -7.30 15.38
N THR A 44 7.15 -6.92 15.13
CA THR A 44 8.17 -6.72 16.16
C THR A 44 8.01 -5.32 16.75
N ASP A 45 8.64 -5.07 17.87
CA ASP A 45 8.75 -3.74 18.50
C ASP A 45 9.85 -2.87 17.88
N GLN A 46 10.56 -3.41 16.89
CA GLN A 46 11.64 -2.69 16.21
C GLN A 46 11.07 -1.51 15.42
N PRO A 47 11.55 -0.27 15.68
CA PRO A 47 11.07 0.90 14.97
C PRO A 47 11.53 0.90 13.50
N VAL A 48 10.71 1.47 12.63
CA VAL A 48 11.10 1.77 11.25
C VAL A 48 11.74 3.17 11.24
N PRO A 49 13.00 3.31 10.79
CA PRO A 49 13.67 4.61 10.72
C PRO A 49 12.92 5.60 9.83
N ASP A 50 12.93 6.87 10.20
CA ASP A 50 12.23 7.91 9.44
C ASP A 50 12.78 8.09 8.02
N GLU A 51 14.09 7.97 7.84
CA GLU A 51 14.71 8.02 6.52
C GLU A 51 14.24 6.86 5.62
N LEU A 52 14.10 5.65 6.19
CA LEU A 52 13.56 4.53 5.43
C LEU A 52 12.10 4.77 5.06
N LEU A 53 11.30 5.28 6.00
CA LEU A 53 9.90 5.59 5.74
C LEU A 53 9.74 6.64 4.63
N GLU A 54 10.62 7.65 4.59
CA GLU A 54 10.64 8.64 3.52
C GLU A 54 10.93 8.01 2.15
N VAL A 55 11.90 7.09 2.05
CA VAL A 55 12.19 6.33 0.83
C VAL A 55 10.99 5.50 0.39
N LEU A 56 10.33 4.81 1.33
CA LEU A 56 9.14 3.99 1.04
C LEU A 56 7.97 4.85 0.55
N LEU A 57 7.78 6.03 1.12
CA LEU A 57 6.75 6.98 0.67
C LEU A 57 7.08 7.58 -0.69
N ALA A 58 8.36 7.90 -0.97
CA ALA A 58 8.77 8.33 -2.30
C ALA A 58 8.47 7.26 -3.36
N ALA A 59 8.78 5.99 -3.07
CA ALA A 59 8.41 4.87 -3.93
C ALA A 59 6.89 4.73 -4.08
N ALA A 60 6.12 4.90 -3.00
CA ALA A 60 4.67 4.85 -3.04
C ALA A 60 4.08 5.93 -3.96
N PHE A 61 4.53 7.18 -3.82
CA PHE A 61 4.05 8.31 -4.63
C PHE A 61 4.60 8.33 -6.07
N SER A 62 5.50 7.40 -6.43
CA SER A 62 5.89 7.15 -7.82
C SER A 62 4.85 6.31 -8.58
N ALA A 63 3.75 5.93 -7.93
CA ALA A 63 2.64 5.25 -8.58
C ALA A 63 2.03 6.13 -9.69
N PRO A 64 1.56 5.55 -10.80
CA PRO A 64 0.80 6.29 -11.79
C PRO A 64 -0.52 6.81 -11.20
N GLY A 65 -0.98 7.96 -11.66
CA GLY A 65 -2.23 8.57 -11.23
C GLY A 65 -3.03 9.12 -12.40
N LYS A 66 -4.33 9.33 -12.22
CA LYS A 66 -5.21 9.90 -13.23
C LYS A 66 -4.78 11.32 -13.59
N SER A 67 -4.33 11.53 -14.83
CA SER A 67 -3.96 12.86 -15.37
C SER A 67 -3.00 13.65 -14.46
N ASP A 68 -2.17 12.96 -13.70
CA ASP A 68 -1.26 13.55 -12.70
C ASP A 68 -1.96 14.49 -11.68
N LEU A 69 -3.21 14.19 -11.34
CA LEU A 69 -3.97 14.95 -10.34
C LEU A 69 -3.49 14.71 -8.90
N GLN A 70 -2.63 13.70 -8.69
CA GLN A 70 -2.00 13.36 -7.42
C GLN A 70 -3.01 13.26 -6.26
N GLN A 71 -4.07 12.50 -6.46
CA GLN A 71 -5.20 12.40 -5.54
C GLN A 71 -4.98 11.38 -4.41
N GLY A 72 -3.80 10.80 -4.30
CA GLY A 72 -3.38 10.00 -3.15
C GLY A 72 -2.77 10.87 -2.05
N SER A 73 -3.12 10.62 -0.79
CA SER A 73 -2.49 11.23 0.37
C SER A 73 -2.26 10.17 1.46
N VAL A 74 -1.23 10.38 2.29
CA VAL A 74 -0.91 9.47 3.40
C VAL A 74 -0.78 10.27 4.69
N VAL A 75 -1.44 9.83 5.74
CA VAL A 75 -1.27 10.35 7.10
C VAL A 75 -0.51 9.33 7.93
N ILE A 76 0.66 9.72 8.47
CA ILE A 76 1.40 8.91 9.42
C ILE A 76 0.88 9.25 10.82
N VAL A 77 0.33 8.27 11.52
CA VAL A 77 -0.24 8.47 12.86
C VAL A 77 0.87 8.23 13.89
N ARG A 78 1.52 9.30 14.34
CA ARG A 78 2.62 9.24 15.32
C ARG A 78 2.15 9.41 16.77
N ASP A 79 1.07 10.16 16.97
CA ASP A 79 0.48 10.43 18.28
C ASP A 79 -0.07 9.14 18.92
N ALA A 80 0.38 8.83 20.13
CA ALA A 80 0.04 7.57 20.80
C ALA A 80 -1.45 7.48 21.15
N ASP A 81 -2.08 8.59 21.56
CA ASP A 81 -3.49 8.61 21.93
C ASP A 81 -4.38 8.42 20.69
N LYS A 82 -4.01 9.04 19.56
CA LYS A 82 -4.70 8.83 18.30
C LYS A 82 -4.55 7.39 17.79
N ARG A 83 -3.34 6.82 17.89
CA ARG A 83 -3.12 5.41 17.55
C ARG A 83 -3.99 4.50 18.38
N LYS A 84 -4.03 4.73 19.69
CA LYS A 84 -4.88 3.97 20.59
C LYS A 84 -6.35 4.13 20.21
N ALA A 85 -6.83 5.34 20.00
CA ALA A 85 -8.22 5.62 19.62
C ALA A 85 -8.61 4.88 18.32
N ILE A 86 -7.72 4.84 17.33
CA ILE A 86 -7.94 4.08 16.08
C ILE A 86 -7.98 2.57 16.36
N ALA A 87 -7.05 2.05 17.15
CA ALA A 87 -7.00 0.62 17.49
C ALA A 87 -8.26 0.18 18.28
N ASP A 88 -8.76 1.02 19.18
CA ASP A 88 -9.96 0.76 19.98
C ASP A 88 -11.25 0.64 19.12
N LEU A 89 -11.26 1.23 17.91
CA LEU A 89 -12.37 1.06 16.96
C LEU A 89 -12.42 -0.37 16.35
N MET A 90 -11.33 -1.12 16.48
CA MET A 90 -11.18 -2.44 15.85
C MET A 90 -10.73 -3.49 16.88
N PRO A 91 -11.52 -3.76 17.94
CA PRO A 91 -11.11 -4.63 19.05
C PRO A 91 -10.83 -6.07 18.62
N ALA A 92 -11.38 -6.53 17.50
CA ALA A 92 -11.11 -7.85 16.95
C ALA A 92 -9.73 -7.98 16.27
N MET A 93 -9.00 -6.87 16.14
CA MET A 93 -7.70 -6.79 15.46
C MET A 93 -6.61 -6.20 16.36
N PRO A 94 -6.20 -6.89 17.45
CA PRO A 94 -5.29 -6.33 18.44
C PRO A 94 -3.90 -5.97 17.90
N TRP A 95 -3.48 -6.57 16.78
CA TRP A 95 -2.20 -6.26 16.13
C TRP A 95 -2.10 -4.82 15.61
N ILE A 96 -3.23 -4.12 15.41
CA ILE A 96 -3.25 -2.73 14.96
C ILE A 96 -2.57 -1.82 15.99
N GLY A 97 -2.81 -2.08 17.28
CA GLY A 97 -2.19 -1.33 18.37
C GLY A 97 -0.69 -1.53 18.51
N THR A 98 -0.16 -2.65 17.99
CA THR A 98 1.26 -3.04 18.17
C THR A 98 2.13 -2.80 16.94
N CYS A 99 1.56 -2.38 15.80
CA CYS A 99 2.35 -2.13 14.60
C CYS A 99 3.35 -0.97 14.84
N PRO A 100 4.61 -1.07 14.36
CA PRO A 100 5.61 -0.01 14.54
C PRO A 100 5.21 1.31 13.88
N VAL A 101 4.57 1.23 12.70
CA VAL A 101 4.09 2.38 11.95
C VAL A 101 2.62 2.18 11.59
N MET A 102 1.80 3.17 11.90
CA MET A 102 0.40 3.24 11.50
C MET A 102 0.21 4.36 10.47
N MET A 103 -0.38 4.03 9.33
CA MET A 103 -0.63 4.98 8.26
C MET A 103 -2.07 4.87 7.76
N ILE A 104 -2.62 6.01 7.32
CA ILE A 104 -3.93 6.08 6.68
C ILE A 104 -3.72 6.55 5.25
N PHE A 105 -4.05 5.71 4.28
CA PHE A 105 -4.04 6.03 2.87
C PHE A 105 -5.40 6.59 2.47
N LEU A 106 -5.39 7.74 1.80
CA LEU A 106 -6.58 8.53 1.54
C LEU A 106 -6.70 8.84 0.05
N GLY A 107 -7.90 8.67 -0.51
CA GLY A 107 -8.28 9.34 -1.74
C GLY A 107 -8.59 10.80 -1.44
N ASP A 108 -7.78 11.73 -1.95
CA ASP A 108 -7.84 13.15 -1.63
C ASP A 108 -8.03 14.03 -2.88
N SER A 109 -9.27 14.38 -3.17
CA SER A 109 -9.60 15.33 -4.24
C SER A 109 -9.56 16.80 -3.78
N ARG A 110 -9.28 17.12 -2.50
CA ARG A 110 -9.23 18.51 -2.00
C ARG A 110 -8.08 19.29 -2.61
N ARG A 111 -6.94 18.64 -2.86
CA ARG A 111 -5.77 19.30 -3.45
C ARG A 111 -6.09 19.94 -4.78
N ILE A 112 -6.73 19.21 -5.69
CA ILE A 112 -7.07 19.74 -7.02
C ILE A 112 -8.14 20.83 -6.92
N ARG A 113 -9.15 20.70 -6.04
CA ARG A 113 -10.12 21.77 -5.78
C ARG A 113 -9.42 23.04 -5.33
N ARG A 114 -8.52 22.91 -4.33
CA ARG A 114 -7.76 24.06 -3.82
C ARG A 114 -6.88 24.73 -4.87
N ILE A 115 -6.24 23.95 -5.74
CA ILE A 115 -5.45 24.48 -6.87
C ILE A 115 -6.37 25.26 -7.84
N CYS A 116 -7.53 24.72 -8.15
CA CYS A 116 -8.51 25.40 -9.02
C CYS A 116 -9.00 26.73 -8.40
N GLU A 117 -9.32 26.73 -7.10
CA GLU A 117 -9.69 27.95 -6.38
C GLU A 117 -8.59 29.00 -6.45
N MET A 118 -7.33 28.62 -6.13
CA MET A 118 -6.18 29.55 -6.15
C MET A 118 -5.91 30.12 -7.55
N ARG A 119 -6.30 29.41 -8.60
CA ARG A 119 -6.15 29.83 -10.00
C ARG A 119 -7.37 30.53 -10.55
N GLY A 120 -8.45 30.68 -9.77
CA GLY A 120 -9.72 31.24 -10.23
C GLY A 120 -10.36 30.43 -11.34
N LYS A 121 -10.15 29.11 -11.37
CA LYS A 121 -10.70 28.20 -12.38
C LYS A 121 -11.73 27.25 -11.75
N PRO A 122 -12.87 26.98 -12.40
CA PRO A 122 -13.80 25.99 -11.91
C PRO A 122 -13.18 24.58 -11.98
N PHE A 123 -13.46 23.76 -10.98
CA PHE A 123 -13.17 22.33 -11.04
C PHE A 123 -14.40 21.61 -11.63
N ALA A 124 -14.41 21.42 -12.94
CA ALA A 124 -15.58 20.91 -13.68
C ALA A 124 -15.91 19.44 -13.36
N ASN A 125 -14.93 18.64 -12.90
CA ASN A 125 -15.11 17.21 -12.61
C ASN A 125 -15.42 16.94 -11.13
N ASP A 126 -16.08 17.86 -10.44
CA ASP A 126 -16.42 17.71 -9.01
C ASP A 126 -17.68 16.84 -8.83
N HIS A 127 -17.59 15.58 -9.21
CA HIS A 127 -18.67 14.59 -9.15
C HIS A 127 -18.09 13.19 -8.86
N LEU A 128 -18.89 12.14 -9.07
CA LEU A 128 -18.53 10.74 -8.77
C LEU A 128 -17.21 10.30 -9.44
N ASP A 129 -16.88 10.81 -10.64
CA ASP A 129 -15.62 10.50 -11.31
C ASP A 129 -14.39 10.95 -10.47
N ALA A 130 -14.46 12.13 -9.85
CA ALA A 130 -13.38 12.60 -8.97
C ALA A 130 -13.20 11.69 -7.74
N PHE A 131 -14.29 11.18 -7.17
CA PHE A 131 -14.24 10.22 -6.08
C PHE A 131 -13.60 8.89 -6.52
N LEU A 132 -14.05 8.34 -7.65
CA LEU A 132 -13.53 7.09 -8.19
C LEU A 132 -12.03 7.20 -8.49
N ASN A 133 -11.62 8.28 -9.17
CA ASN A 133 -10.21 8.51 -9.49
C ASN A 133 -9.35 8.63 -8.23
N ALA A 134 -9.82 9.36 -7.20
CA ALA A 134 -9.10 9.48 -5.94
C ALA A 134 -8.98 8.12 -5.21
N ALA A 135 -10.02 7.30 -5.24
CA ALA A 135 -9.99 5.95 -4.66
C ALA A 135 -8.99 5.04 -5.38
N VAL A 136 -8.97 5.07 -6.71
CA VAL A 136 -8.02 4.30 -7.53
C VAL A 136 -6.59 4.78 -7.28
N ASP A 137 -6.32 6.09 -7.34
CA ASP A 137 -4.99 6.65 -7.09
C ASP A 137 -4.47 6.25 -5.70
N SER A 138 -5.31 6.32 -4.67
CA SER A 138 -4.95 5.88 -3.32
C SER A 138 -4.60 4.40 -3.25
N GLY A 139 -5.34 3.55 -3.96
CA GLY A 139 -5.05 2.11 -4.05
C GLY A 139 -3.72 1.82 -4.74
N LEU A 140 -3.37 2.57 -5.80
CA LEU A 140 -2.09 2.45 -6.49
C LEU A 140 -0.93 2.88 -5.59
N VAL A 141 -1.07 3.99 -4.87
CA VAL A 141 -0.08 4.47 -3.89
C VAL A 141 0.11 3.44 -2.77
N LEU A 142 -0.98 2.88 -2.23
CA LEU A 142 -0.93 1.83 -1.20
C LEU A 142 -0.20 0.59 -1.72
N MET A 143 -0.51 0.13 -2.93
CA MET A 143 0.14 -1.07 -3.49
C MET A 143 1.64 -0.85 -3.71
N ASN A 144 2.04 0.31 -4.25
CA ASN A 144 3.45 0.64 -4.39
C ASN A 144 4.16 0.70 -3.03
N PHE A 145 3.52 1.26 -1.99
CA PHE A 145 4.06 1.25 -0.63
C PHE A 145 4.30 -0.18 -0.12
N ILE A 146 3.32 -1.07 -0.28
CA ILE A 146 3.45 -2.47 0.14
C ILE A 146 4.62 -3.13 -0.58
N ARG A 147 4.75 -2.94 -1.89
CA ARG A 147 5.84 -3.51 -2.68
C ARG A 147 7.21 -2.97 -2.26
N ALA A 148 7.31 -1.66 -2.03
CA ALA A 148 8.54 -1.04 -1.53
C ALA A 148 8.92 -1.56 -0.13
N ALA A 149 7.95 -1.71 0.76
CA ALA A 149 8.17 -2.26 2.09
C ALA A 149 8.67 -3.71 2.03
N GLU A 150 8.06 -4.57 1.21
CA GLU A 150 8.50 -5.96 1.01
C GLU A 150 9.90 -6.05 0.41
N ALA A 151 10.27 -5.14 -0.51
CA ALA A 151 11.59 -5.10 -1.12
C ALA A 151 12.72 -4.86 -0.08
N VAL A 152 12.40 -4.26 1.06
CA VAL A 152 13.35 -4.04 2.17
C VAL A 152 13.10 -4.96 3.37
N GLY A 153 12.31 -6.02 3.19
CA GLY A 153 12.05 -7.03 4.20
C GLY A 153 11.02 -6.65 5.26
N LEU A 154 10.21 -5.61 5.03
CA LEU A 154 9.12 -5.23 5.91
C LEU A 154 7.80 -5.87 5.46
N GLY A 155 6.96 -6.24 6.42
CA GLY A 155 5.62 -6.76 6.17
C GLY A 155 4.54 -5.72 6.42
N CYS A 156 3.45 -5.77 5.63
CA CYS A 156 2.31 -4.87 5.76
C CYS A 156 1.01 -5.63 6.06
N CYS A 157 0.07 -4.94 6.69
CA CYS A 157 -1.31 -5.40 6.89
C CYS A 157 -2.27 -4.25 6.51
N PRO A 158 -2.68 -4.13 5.23
CA PRO A 158 -3.74 -3.21 4.88
C PRO A 158 -5.07 -3.68 5.47
N ILE A 159 -5.85 -2.74 5.98
CA ILE A 159 -7.18 -2.92 6.54
C ILE A 159 -8.12 -1.86 5.99
N SER A 160 -9.40 -2.18 5.91
CA SER A 160 -10.48 -1.30 5.44
C SER A 160 -11.74 -1.49 6.29
#